data_e5eb641a20a60cef4287df25e5e96f37
#
_entry.id   e5eb641a20a60cef4287df25e5e96f37
#
_cell.length_a   1.000
_cell.length_b   1.000
_cell.length_c   1.000
_cell.angle_alpha   90.00
_cell.angle_beta   90.00
_cell.angle_gamma   90.00
#
_symmetry.space_group_name_H-M   'P 1'
#
loop_
_entity.id
_entity.type
_entity.pdbx_description
1 polymer ?
#
loop_
_entity_poly.entity_id
_entity_poly.type
_entity_poly.pdbx_seq_one_letter_code
_entity_poly.pdbx_strand_id
1 'polypeptide(L)' 'MLSVQTDSMNGDELTSPIPATDPATGLRAVGALHRLAERVEATNVALARQQGWSWEQIGDALGVSRQSVHAKYGK' A
#
# COMPACT_ATOMS: atom_id res chain seq x y z
N MET A 1 6.63 -31.54 13.30
CA MET A 1 6.61 -31.05 13.07
C MET A 1 6.32 -30.35 12.96
N LEU A 2 5.99 -30.61 13.30
CA LEU A 2 5.73 -29.90 13.10
C LEU A 2 5.26 -29.27 12.83
N SER A 3 5.02 -29.59 13.07
CA SER A 3 4.66 -28.80 12.74
C SER A 3 4.24 -28.10 12.49
N VAL A 4 4.14 -28.34 12.75
CA VAL A 4 3.91 -27.51 12.41
C VAL A 4 3.48 -26.87 12.14
N GLN A 5 3.32 -27.04 12.31
CA GLN A 5 3.12 -26.33 11.97
C GLN A 5 2.83 -25.63 11.66
N THR A 6 2.87 -26.07 11.87
CA THR A 6 2.85 -25.27 11.51
C THR A 6 2.55 -24.78 11.05
N ASP A 7 2.42 -25.16 11.15
CA ASP A 7 2.29 -24.55 10.63
C ASP A 7 1.89 -24.06 10.22
N SER A 8 1.80 -24.31 10.30
CA SER A 8 1.57 -23.74 9.85
C SER A 8 1.28 -22.98 9.58
N MET A 9 1.27 -22.95 9.66
CA MET A 9 1.13 -22.17 9.41
C MET A 9 1.22 -21.66 8.85
N ASN A 10 1.08 -21.75 8.58
CA ASN A 10 1.18 -21.17 7.96
C ASN A 10 1.06 -20.38 7.23
N GLY A 11 1.49 -20.67 6.58
CA GLY A 11 1.21 -19.67 5.58
C GLY A 11 -0.25 -19.32 5.55
N ASP A 12 -1.00 -20.26 5.59
CA ASP A 12 -2.43 -20.07 5.67
C ASP A 12 -2.84 -19.28 6.86
N GLU A 13 -2.26 -19.58 7.95
CA GLU A 13 -2.64 -18.88 9.14
C GLU A 13 -2.31 -17.44 9.05
N LEU A 14 -1.24 -17.13 8.36
CA LEU A 14 -0.87 -15.75 8.24
C LEU A 14 -1.87 -14.97 7.44
N THR A 15 -2.49 -15.64 6.51
CA THR A 15 -3.39 -14.94 5.61
C THR A 15 -4.81 -14.94 6.07
N SER A 16 -5.09 -15.60 7.18
CA SER A 16 -6.47 -15.71 7.56
C SER A 16 -6.79 -15.23 8.95
N PRO A 17 -6.17 -14.16 9.43
CA PRO A 17 -6.68 -13.56 10.66
C PRO A 17 -8.05 -12.95 10.47
N ILE A 18 -8.40 -12.60 9.24
CA ILE A 18 -9.72 -12.05 8.97
C ILE A 18 -10.57 -13.16 8.40
N PRO A 19 -11.67 -13.49 9.07
CA PRO A 19 -12.51 -14.58 8.59
C PRO A 19 -13.03 -14.31 7.20
N ALA A 20 -12.94 -15.31 6.36
CA ALA A 20 -13.41 -15.20 5.00
C ALA A 20 -14.91 -14.98 4.93
N THR A 21 -15.61 -15.28 6.02
CA THR A 21 -17.05 -15.14 6.04
C THR A 21 -17.52 -13.75 6.40
N ASP A 22 -16.58 -12.81 6.63
CA ASP A 22 -16.97 -11.46 7.01
C ASP A 22 -16.35 -10.44 6.06
N PRO A 23 -16.95 -10.30 4.87
CA PRO A 23 -16.37 -9.36 3.89
C PRO A 23 -16.41 -7.91 4.35
N ALA A 24 -17.36 -7.53 5.18
CA ALA A 24 -17.41 -6.15 5.62
C ALA A 24 -16.17 -5.77 6.43
N THR A 25 -15.76 -6.66 7.34
CA THR A 25 -14.56 -6.40 8.13
C THR A 25 -13.32 -6.35 7.23
N GLY A 26 -13.22 -7.30 6.31
CA GLY A 26 -12.08 -7.32 5.41
C GLY A 26 -12.01 -6.09 4.53
N LEU A 27 -13.14 -5.66 4.00
CA LEU A 27 -13.15 -4.50 3.14
C LEU A 27 -12.84 -3.22 3.90
N ARG A 28 -13.30 -3.11 5.14
CA ARG A 28 -12.95 -1.95 5.96
C ARG A 28 -11.46 -1.91 6.23
N ALA A 29 -10.85 -3.07 6.46
CA ALA A 29 -9.39 -3.12 6.66
C ALA A 29 -8.66 -2.67 5.41
N VAL A 30 -9.09 -3.12 4.25
CA VAL A 30 -8.47 -2.68 2.99
C VAL A 30 -8.63 -1.18 2.81
N GLY A 31 -9.81 -0.65 3.09
CA GLY A 31 -10.02 0.79 3.00
C GLY A 31 -9.09 1.57 3.90
N ALA A 32 -8.88 1.08 5.12
CA ALA A 32 -7.97 1.75 6.04
C ALA A 32 -6.54 1.72 5.53
N LEU A 33 -6.13 0.60 4.94
CA LEU A 33 -4.79 0.51 4.36
C LEU A 33 -4.61 1.45 3.19
N HIS A 34 -5.64 1.58 2.34
CA HIS A 34 -5.57 2.51 1.22
C HIS A 34 -5.41 3.94 1.71
N ARG A 35 -6.15 4.33 2.74
CA ARG A 35 -6.04 5.68 3.27
C ARG A 35 -4.67 5.94 3.88
N LEU A 36 -4.13 4.95 4.58
CA LEU A 36 -2.78 5.10 5.13
C LEU A 36 -1.75 5.22 4.01
N ALA A 37 -1.87 4.37 3.00
CA ALA A 37 -0.94 4.42 1.88
C ALA A 37 -0.99 5.78 1.19
N GLU A 38 -2.18 6.35 1.03
CA GLU A 38 -2.29 7.65 0.40
C GLU A 38 -1.66 8.75 1.21
N ARG A 39 -1.78 8.70 2.53
CA ARG A 39 -1.12 9.70 3.36
C ARG A 39 0.39 9.59 3.29
N VAL A 40 0.91 8.38 3.32
CA VAL A 40 2.35 8.17 3.21
C VAL A 40 2.84 8.61 1.84
N GLU A 41 2.08 8.30 0.81
CA GLU A 41 2.43 8.70 -0.55
C GLU A 41 2.51 10.22 -0.66
N ALA A 42 1.48 10.92 -0.17
CA ALA A 42 1.45 12.37 -0.28
C ALA A 42 2.63 13.02 0.45
N THR A 43 2.93 12.50 1.63
CA THR A 43 4.05 13.02 2.40
C THR A 43 5.36 12.84 1.65
N ASN A 44 5.55 11.66 1.07
CA ASN A 44 6.80 11.38 0.38
C ASN A 44 6.91 12.08 -0.97
N VAL A 45 5.79 12.29 -1.65
CA VAL A 45 5.81 13.09 -2.87
C VAL A 45 6.24 14.52 -2.54
N ALA A 46 5.69 15.09 -1.47
CA ALA A 46 6.08 16.45 -1.07
C ALA A 46 7.57 16.51 -0.74
N LEU A 47 8.05 15.50 -0.02
CA LEU A 47 9.45 15.45 0.32
C LEU A 47 10.35 15.37 -0.92
N ALA A 48 9.95 14.51 -1.87
CA ALA A 48 10.70 14.36 -3.11
C ALA A 48 10.75 15.67 -3.87
N ARG A 49 9.63 16.40 -3.95
CA ARG A 49 9.62 17.69 -4.62
C ARG A 49 10.52 18.69 -3.93
N GLN A 50 10.54 18.69 -2.61
CA GLN A 50 11.45 19.56 -1.88
C GLN A 50 12.90 19.25 -2.19
N GLN A 51 13.21 18.00 -2.46
CA GLN A 51 14.57 17.59 -2.80
C GLN A 51 14.88 17.74 -4.28
N GLY A 52 13.97 18.30 -5.04
CA GLY A 52 14.22 18.58 -6.44
C GLY A 52 13.90 17.45 -7.41
N TRP A 53 13.17 16.45 -6.98
CA TRP A 53 12.80 15.35 -7.87
C TRP A 53 11.86 15.83 -8.97
N SER A 54 12.05 15.32 -10.15
CA SER A 54 11.11 15.57 -11.23
C SER A 54 9.89 14.70 -11.07
N TRP A 55 8.81 15.10 -11.75
CA TRP A 55 7.60 14.27 -11.73
C TRP A 55 7.86 12.89 -12.33
N GLU A 56 8.76 12.82 -13.32
CA GLU A 56 9.10 11.55 -13.89
C GLU A 56 9.78 10.63 -12.89
N GLN A 57 10.70 11.18 -12.12
CA GLN A 57 11.39 10.40 -11.09
C GLN A 57 10.40 9.90 -10.03
N ILE A 58 9.47 10.74 -9.64
CA ILE A 58 8.47 10.36 -8.66
C ILE A 58 7.56 9.27 -9.23
N GLY A 59 7.14 9.43 -10.47
CA GLY A 59 6.30 8.42 -11.11
C GLY A 59 7.02 7.09 -11.20
N ASP A 60 8.29 7.11 -11.58
CA ASP A 60 9.07 5.88 -11.66
C ASP A 60 9.14 5.17 -10.31
N ALA A 61 9.38 5.92 -9.25
CA ALA A 61 9.45 5.32 -7.93
C ALA A 61 8.12 4.72 -7.48
N LEU A 62 7.03 5.38 -7.83
CA LEU A 62 5.69 4.89 -7.48
C LEU A 62 5.20 3.79 -8.42
N GLY A 63 5.82 3.65 -9.58
CA GLY A 63 5.37 2.68 -10.55
C GLY A 63 4.19 3.16 -11.38
N VAL A 64 4.05 4.46 -11.55
CA VAL A 64 2.97 5.04 -12.34
C VAL A 64 3.54 6.06 -13.31
N SER A 65 2.72 6.52 -14.24
CA SER A 65 3.20 7.46 -15.23
C SER A 65 3.41 8.85 -14.63
N ARG A 66 4.28 9.62 -15.27
CA ARG A 66 4.50 11.01 -14.90
C ARG A 66 3.19 11.80 -14.92
N GLN A 67 2.36 11.56 -15.94
CA GLN A 67 1.09 12.27 -16.02
C GLN A 67 0.18 11.96 -14.85
N SER A 68 0.15 10.71 -14.40
CA SER A 68 -0.70 10.34 -13.27
C SER A 68 -0.29 11.09 -12.00
N VAL A 69 1.00 11.12 -11.72
CA VAL A 69 1.46 11.82 -10.52
C VAL A 69 1.23 13.30 -10.63
N HIS A 70 1.53 13.87 -11.79
CA HIS A 70 1.36 15.30 -12.00
C HIS A 70 -0.10 15.71 -11.89
N ALA A 71 -1.00 14.89 -12.42
CA ALA A 71 -2.42 15.19 -12.32
C ALA A 71 -2.89 15.19 -10.87
N LYS A 72 -2.32 14.32 -10.05
CA LYS A 72 -2.75 14.17 -8.68
C LYS A 72 -2.13 15.23 -7.76
N TYR A 73 -0.86 15.55 -7.98
CA TYR A 73 -0.11 16.38 -7.03
C TYR A 73 0.44 17.66 -7.64
N GLY A 74 0.30 17.85 -8.91
CA GLY A 74 1.01 18.91 -9.62
C GLY A 74 0.37 20.27 -9.62
N LYS A 75 -0.53 20.54 -8.72
CA LYS A 75 -1.19 21.85 -8.73
C LYS A 75 -0.37 22.98 -8.16
#